data_7a5652cb5b21b777702e1b3a82ae5225
#
_entry.id   7a5652cb5b21b777702e1b3a82ae5225
#
_cell.length_a   1.000
_cell.length_b   1.000
_cell.length_c   1.000
_cell.angle_alpha   90.00
_cell.angle_beta   90.00
_cell.angle_gamma   90.00
#
_symmetry.space_group_name_H-M   'P 1'
#
loop_
_entity.id
_entity.type
_entity.pdbx_description
1 polymer ?
#
loop_
_entity_poly.entity_id
_entity_poly.type
_entity_poly.pdbx_seq_one_letter_code
_entity_poly.pdbx_strand_id
1 'polypeptide(L)'
;MHWIVALEGGPRRVNHASVSIGEFIYSFGGYCSFENYRVSRPIDIHVLNTNTLRWSLMPMKDQKYPQVPFQRYGHTAVAYENKVYIFGGRNDEMVCDILFCYDTRTNEWSTPSVSGNLPGARDGHSACIKDHYMYIFGGFEEAIDQFSCDVHCLNLKTMQWHFIHTLGTPPSYRDFHTATVINDRMYIYGGRGDVHSPYHSQEEIYCPKIVYLDLRTNQWVMPATIGKHPIGRRSHSA
;
A
#
# COMPACT_ATOMS: atom_id res chain seq x y z
N MET A 1 -8.14 -26.67 -0.43
CA MET A 1 -7.39 -25.58 -1.10
C MET A 1 -6.04 -26.14 -1.45
N HIS A 2 -5.65 -26.12 -2.73
CA HIS A 2 -4.37 -26.64 -3.19
C HIS A 2 -3.51 -25.49 -3.70
N TRP A 3 -2.24 -25.49 -3.33
CA TRP A 3 -1.26 -24.57 -3.88
C TRP A 3 -0.69 -25.16 -5.17
N ILE A 4 -0.77 -24.41 -6.26
CA ILE A 4 -0.13 -24.77 -7.52
C ILE A 4 1.06 -23.83 -7.69
N VAL A 5 2.23 -24.41 -7.92
CA VAL A 5 3.43 -23.61 -8.15
C VAL A 5 3.47 -23.24 -9.64
N ALA A 6 3.22 -21.96 -9.93
CA ALA A 6 3.38 -21.37 -11.26
C ALA A 6 4.68 -20.57 -11.25
N LEU A 7 5.77 -21.14 -11.77
CA LEU A 7 7.13 -20.64 -11.52
C LEU A 7 7.72 -19.75 -12.61
N GLU A 8 7.07 -19.63 -13.77
CA GLU A 8 7.71 -18.98 -14.91
C GLU A 8 7.22 -17.53 -15.08
N GLY A 9 8.17 -16.60 -15.19
CA GLY A 9 7.97 -15.23 -15.65
C GLY A 9 7.47 -14.22 -14.62
N GLY A 10 7.22 -14.61 -13.38
CA GLY A 10 6.77 -13.69 -12.33
C GLY A 10 7.91 -12.83 -11.76
N PRO A 11 7.60 -11.63 -11.24
CA PRO A 11 8.60 -10.77 -10.62
C PRO A 11 9.11 -11.36 -9.32
N ARG A 12 10.42 -11.30 -9.09
CA ARG A 12 11.06 -11.67 -7.83
C ARG A 12 11.27 -10.40 -7.00
N ARG A 13 10.20 -9.94 -6.35
CA ARG A 13 10.17 -8.67 -5.62
C ARG A 13 9.65 -8.86 -4.20
N VAL A 14 10.13 -8.03 -3.28
CA VAL A 14 9.56 -7.83 -1.95
C VAL A 14 9.02 -6.42 -1.83
N ASN A 15 8.04 -6.20 -0.95
CA ASN A 15 7.41 -4.89 -0.73
C ASN A 15 6.89 -4.23 -2.02
N HIS A 16 6.43 -5.05 -2.97
CA HIS A 16 5.67 -4.62 -4.14
C HIS A 16 4.20 -4.42 -3.75
N ALA A 17 3.45 -3.75 -4.62
CA ALA A 17 2.01 -3.67 -4.48
C ALA A 17 1.33 -4.41 -5.63
N SER A 18 0.22 -5.10 -5.33
CA SER A 18 -0.54 -5.82 -6.35
C SER A 18 -2.05 -5.64 -6.16
N VAL A 19 -2.75 -5.62 -7.28
CA VAL A 19 -4.22 -5.52 -7.34
C VAL A 19 -4.76 -6.46 -8.41
N SER A 20 -6.02 -6.89 -8.23
CA SER A 20 -6.75 -7.64 -9.24
C SER A 20 -7.79 -6.77 -9.94
N ILE A 21 -7.86 -6.88 -11.28
CA ILE A 21 -8.91 -6.28 -12.11
C ILE A 21 -9.35 -7.35 -13.13
N GLY A 22 -10.59 -7.79 -13.01
CA GLY A 22 -11.08 -8.90 -13.82
C GLY A 22 -10.25 -10.17 -13.61
N GLU A 23 -9.77 -10.74 -14.71
CA GLU A 23 -8.93 -11.95 -14.71
C GLU A 23 -7.41 -11.67 -14.60
N PHE A 24 -7.02 -10.43 -14.36
CA PHE A 24 -5.63 -10.03 -14.31
C PHE A 24 -5.22 -9.60 -12.91
N ILE A 25 -4.00 -10.00 -12.48
CA ILE A 25 -3.33 -9.47 -11.30
C ILE A 25 -2.17 -8.61 -11.80
N TYR A 26 -2.20 -7.33 -11.44
CA TYR A 26 -1.16 -6.35 -11.74
C TYR A 26 -0.22 -6.22 -10.54
N SER A 27 1.07 -6.41 -10.75
CA SER A 27 2.12 -6.25 -9.74
C SER A 27 3.01 -5.08 -10.12
N PHE A 28 3.16 -4.12 -9.23
CA PHE A 28 3.89 -2.87 -9.45
C PHE A 28 5.13 -2.83 -8.58
N GLY A 29 6.29 -2.58 -9.18
CA GLY A 29 7.54 -2.30 -8.50
C GLY A 29 7.97 -3.38 -7.49
N GLY A 30 8.43 -2.91 -6.34
CA GLY A 30 9.02 -3.72 -5.28
C GLY A 30 10.54 -3.73 -5.33
N TYR A 31 11.17 -4.29 -4.29
CA TYR A 31 12.61 -4.35 -4.12
C TYR A 31 13.20 -5.68 -4.61
N CYS A 32 14.33 -5.60 -5.27
CA CYS A 32 15.18 -6.73 -5.64
C CYS A 32 16.64 -6.39 -5.37
N SER A 33 17.36 -7.24 -4.65
CA SER A 33 18.75 -6.99 -4.21
C SER A 33 19.77 -6.85 -5.33
N PHE A 34 19.42 -7.23 -6.56
CA PHE A 34 20.32 -7.12 -7.73
C PHE A 34 20.09 -5.85 -8.56
N GLU A 35 19.26 -4.93 -8.08
CA GLU A 35 18.92 -3.71 -8.78
C GLU A 35 19.41 -2.47 -8.04
N ASN A 36 19.74 -1.43 -8.80
CA ASN A 36 20.18 -0.15 -8.24
C ASN A 36 18.97 0.79 -8.07
N TYR A 37 18.57 1.04 -6.83
CA TYR A 37 17.46 1.93 -6.47
C TYR A 37 17.89 3.39 -6.27
N ARG A 38 19.16 3.73 -6.47
CA ARG A 38 19.64 5.13 -6.55
C ARG A 38 19.40 5.76 -7.91
N VAL A 39 19.20 4.94 -8.95
CA VAL A 39 18.89 5.44 -10.28
C VAL A 39 17.38 5.49 -10.44
N SER A 40 16.86 6.69 -10.76
CA SER A 40 15.46 6.87 -11.07
C SER A 40 15.17 6.26 -12.44
N ARG A 41 14.43 5.15 -12.46
CA ARG A 41 13.88 4.49 -13.66
C ARG A 41 12.37 4.33 -13.48
N PRO A 42 11.59 4.26 -14.55
CA PRO A 42 10.16 4.00 -14.46
C PRO A 42 9.84 2.70 -13.72
N ILE A 43 8.73 2.69 -12.98
CA ILE A 43 8.23 1.50 -12.28
C ILE A 43 7.88 0.40 -13.28
N ASP A 44 8.28 -0.83 -13.00
CA ASP A 44 7.89 -1.99 -13.79
C ASP A 44 6.49 -2.49 -13.39
N ILE A 45 5.77 -3.03 -14.36
CA ILE A 45 4.44 -3.61 -14.19
C ILE A 45 4.45 -5.02 -14.74
N HIS A 46 4.26 -6.00 -13.85
CA HIS A 46 4.07 -7.39 -14.25
C HIS A 46 2.59 -7.75 -14.13
N VAL A 47 2.07 -8.49 -15.10
CA VAL A 47 0.67 -8.88 -15.16
C VAL A 47 0.56 -10.39 -15.23
N LEU A 48 -0.18 -10.97 -14.31
CA LEU A 48 -0.57 -12.37 -14.35
C LEU A 48 -1.98 -12.50 -14.90
N ASN A 49 -2.14 -13.27 -15.96
CA ASN A 49 -3.46 -13.73 -16.39
C ASN A 49 -3.83 -14.98 -15.57
N THR A 50 -4.89 -14.89 -14.77
CA THR A 50 -5.29 -15.96 -13.83
C THR A 50 -5.92 -17.16 -14.51
N ASN A 51 -6.40 -17.03 -15.77
CA ASN A 51 -6.94 -18.14 -16.54
C ASN A 51 -5.83 -18.99 -17.19
N THR A 52 -4.78 -18.33 -17.68
CA THR A 52 -3.67 -18.99 -18.35
C THR A 52 -2.47 -19.24 -17.44
N LEU A 53 -2.44 -18.62 -16.25
CA LEU A 53 -1.34 -18.61 -15.28
C LEU A 53 -0.01 -18.11 -15.88
N ARG A 54 -0.09 -17.23 -16.87
CA ARG A 54 1.09 -16.65 -17.52
C ARG A 54 1.34 -15.22 -17.06
N TRP A 55 2.59 -14.95 -16.75
CA TRP A 55 3.10 -13.61 -16.48
C TRP A 55 3.55 -12.92 -17.76
N SER A 56 3.35 -11.62 -17.83
CA SER A 56 3.89 -10.73 -18.84
C SER A 56 4.41 -9.45 -18.20
N LEU A 57 5.49 -8.92 -18.76
CA LEU A 57 5.99 -7.59 -18.42
C LEU A 57 5.32 -6.59 -19.37
N MET A 58 4.68 -5.57 -18.80
CA MET A 58 4.04 -4.52 -19.61
C MET A 58 5.12 -3.66 -20.29
N PRO A 59 4.99 -3.38 -21.59
CA PRO A 59 5.92 -2.50 -22.28
C PRO A 59 5.84 -1.09 -21.71
N MET A 60 7.00 -0.50 -21.43
CA MET A 60 7.07 0.90 -21.03
C MET A 60 6.77 1.79 -22.24
N LYS A 61 5.83 2.72 -22.09
CA LYS A 61 5.63 3.80 -23.05
C LYS A 61 6.65 4.91 -22.79
N ASP A 62 6.86 5.80 -23.76
CA ASP A 62 7.78 6.96 -23.67
C ASP A 62 7.29 8.04 -22.69
N GLN A 63 6.85 7.63 -21.51
CA GLN A 63 6.47 8.53 -20.42
C GLN A 63 7.56 8.51 -19.35
N LYS A 64 7.88 9.67 -18.79
CA LYS A 64 8.92 9.85 -17.78
C LYS A 64 8.36 10.47 -16.49
N TYR A 65 9.09 10.34 -15.40
CA TYR A 65 8.82 11.09 -14.18
C TYR A 65 8.73 12.59 -14.46
N PRO A 66 7.74 13.35 -13.94
CA PRO A 66 6.78 12.92 -12.91
C PRO A 66 5.47 12.29 -13.43
N GLN A 67 5.30 12.01 -14.72
CA GLN A 67 4.09 11.40 -15.25
C GLN A 67 4.02 9.90 -14.91
N VAL A 68 5.18 9.23 -14.87
CA VAL A 68 5.32 7.82 -14.49
C VAL A 68 6.01 7.73 -13.15
N PRO A 69 5.53 6.89 -12.20
CA PRO A 69 6.23 6.69 -10.95
C PRO A 69 7.62 6.07 -11.20
N PHE A 70 8.61 6.49 -10.41
CA PHE A 70 9.90 5.81 -10.40
C PHE A 70 9.79 4.44 -9.74
N GLN A 71 10.72 3.52 -10.07
CA GLN A 71 10.82 2.20 -9.46
C GLN A 71 11.01 2.35 -7.94
N ARG A 72 10.11 1.70 -7.17
CA ARG A 72 9.97 1.91 -5.73
C ARG A 72 9.49 0.65 -5.01
N TYR A 73 9.63 0.67 -3.70
CA TYR A 73 9.11 -0.34 -2.79
C TYR A 73 8.38 0.33 -1.62
N GLY A 74 7.60 -0.44 -0.86
CA GLY A 74 6.84 0.08 0.28
C GLY A 74 5.69 1.03 -0.10
N HIS A 75 5.33 1.11 -1.39
CA HIS A 75 4.16 1.82 -1.88
C HIS A 75 2.91 0.94 -1.77
N THR A 76 1.76 1.56 -1.94
CA THR A 76 0.48 0.85 -2.00
C THR A 76 -0.22 1.05 -3.34
N ALA A 77 -1.09 0.13 -3.69
CA ALA A 77 -1.94 0.18 -4.87
C ALA A 77 -3.37 -0.22 -4.50
N VAL A 78 -4.34 0.49 -5.04
CA VAL A 78 -5.76 0.13 -4.98
C VAL A 78 -6.36 0.18 -6.37
N ALA A 79 -7.28 -0.75 -6.64
CA ALA A 79 -8.02 -0.77 -7.90
C ALA A 79 -9.38 -0.10 -7.72
N TYR A 80 -9.73 0.80 -8.62
CA TYR A 80 -11.06 1.38 -8.72
C TYR A 80 -11.47 1.41 -10.19
N GLU A 81 -12.51 0.68 -10.53
CA GLU A 81 -12.92 0.41 -11.92
C GLU A 81 -11.76 -0.21 -12.73
N ASN A 82 -11.37 0.40 -13.85
CA ASN A 82 -10.25 -0.05 -14.69
C ASN A 82 -8.94 0.71 -14.38
N LYS A 83 -8.86 1.37 -13.24
CA LYS A 83 -7.71 2.19 -12.84
C LYS A 83 -7.06 1.66 -11.60
N VAL A 84 -5.74 1.79 -11.54
CA VAL A 84 -4.95 1.50 -10.35
C VAL A 84 -4.36 2.79 -9.83
N TYR A 85 -4.63 3.11 -8.57
CA TYR A 85 -4.08 4.27 -7.88
C TYR A 85 -2.92 3.83 -7.01
N ILE A 86 -1.76 4.46 -7.20
CA ILE A 86 -0.53 4.16 -6.45
C ILE A 86 -0.15 5.38 -5.64
N PHE A 87 0.14 5.17 -4.36
CA PHE A 87 0.57 6.23 -3.46
C PHE A 87 1.80 5.80 -2.64
N GLY A 88 2.66 6.77 -2.33
CA GLY A 88 3.80 6.59 -1.45
C GLY A 88 4.90 5.69 -2.01
N GLY A 89 5.65 5.08 -1.08
CA GLY A 89 6.81 4.27 -1.40
C GLY A 89 8.07 5.09 -1.64
N ARG A 90 9.18 4.39 -1.68
CA ARG A 90 10.50 4.99 -1.77
C ARG A 90 11.43 4.24 -2.72
N ASN A 91 12.50 4.89 -3.11
CA ASN A 91 13.75 4.28 -3.52
C ASN A 91 14.86 4.67 -2.50
N ASP A 92 16.13 4.53 -2.86
CA ASP A 92 17.23 4.85 -1.94
C ASP A 92 17.48 6.37 -1.81
N GLU A 93 16.87 7.21 -2.66
CA GLU A 93 17.11 8.65 -2.73
C GLU A 93 15.90 9.49 -2.30
N MET A 94 14.67 8.96 -2.45
CA MET A 94 13.48 9.76 -2.20
C MET A 94 12.27 8.94 -1.76
N VAL A 95 11.43 9.55 -0.95
CA VAL A 95 10.09 9.07 -0.57
C VAL A 95 9.04 9.91 -1.31
N CYS A 96 7.94 9.30 -1.68
CA CYS A 96 6.96 9.91 -2.59
C CYS A 96 5.65 10.26 -1.88
N ASP A 97 5.07 11.41 -2.23
CA ASP A 97 3.74 11.89 -1.83
C ASP A 97 2.79 12.13 -3.01
N ILE A 98 3.27 11.79 -4.23
CA ILE A 98 2.47 11.97 -5.44
C ILE A 98 1.53 10.78 -5.63
N LEU A 99 0.26 11.08 -5.92
CA LEU A 99 -0.71 10.08 -6.37
C LEU A 99 -0.54 9.82 -7.87
N PHE A 100 -0.34 8.57 -8.23
CA PHE A 100 -0.31 8.13 -9.62
C PHE A 100 -1.53 7.29 -9.95
N CYS A 101 -1.97 7.38 -11.19
CA CYS A 101 -3.07 6.60 -11.73
C CYS A 101 -2.62 5.87 -13.00
N TYR A 102 -2.76 4.56 -13.01
CA TYR A 102 -2.54 3.70 -14.18
C TYR A 102 -3.88 3.23 -14.72
N ASP A 103 -4.17 3.55 -15.99
CA ASP A 103 -5.37 3.05 -16.69
C ASP A 103 -5.02 1.73 -17.40
N THR A 104 -5.63 0.63 -16.96
CA THR A 104 -5.36 -0.72 -17.47
C THR A 104 -5.91 -0.96 -18.86
N ARG A 105 -6.77 -0.09 -19.37
CA ARG A 105 -7.35 -0.18 -20.74
C ARG A 105 -6.45 0.45 -21.78
N THR A 106 -5.80 1.58 -21.43
CA THR A 106 -4.92 2.32 -22.34
C THR A 106 -3.44 2.04 -22.07
N ASN A 107 -3.12 1.43 -20.92
CA ASN A 107 -1.76 1.24 -20.41
C ASN A 107 -1.01 2.58 -20.26
N GLU A 108 -1.69 3.59 -19.74
CA GLU A 108 -1.14 4.94 -19.57
C GLU A 108 -1.16 5.36 -18.11
N TRP A 109 -0.10 6.08 -17.76
CA TRP A 109 0.02 6.74 -16.48
C TRP A 109 -0.49 8.17 -16.54
N SER A 110 -1.03 8.62 -15.43
CA SER A 110 -1.36 10.01 -15.19
C SER A 110 -1.10 10.38 -13.74
N THR A 111 -0.96 11.66 -13.47
CA THR A 111 -0.81 12.22 -12.13
C THR A 111 -2.03 13.09 -11.84
N PRO A 112 -3.09 12.54 -11.22
CA PRO A 112 -4.30 13.30 -10.92
C PRO A 112 -3.99 14.51 -10.04
N SER A 113 -4.57 15.66 -10.34
CA SER A 113 -4.56 16.79 -9.42
C SER A 113 -5.41 16.48 -8.21
N VAL A 114 -4.81 16.52 -7.03
CA VAL A 114 -5.47 16.28 -5.75
C VAL A 114 -5.52 17.55 -4.92
N SER A 115 -6.47 17.61 -3.98
CA SER A 115 -6.66 18.73 -3.05
C SER A 115 -6.98 18.24 -1.65
N GLY A 116 -7.13 19.15 -0.68
CA GLY A 116 -7.53 18.83 0.69
C GLY A 116 -6.34 18.54 1.61
N ASN A 117 -6.55 17.65 2.58
CA ASN A 117 -5.54 17.30 3.59
C ASN A 117 -4.64 16.16 3.07
N LEU A 118 -3.66 16.52 2.25
CA LEU A 118 -2.76 15.55 1.64
C LEU A 118 -1.91 14.86 2.71
N PRO A 119 -1.77 13.52 2.65
CA PRO A 119 -0.82 12.82 3.51
C PRO A 119 0.62 13.13 3.09
N GLY A 120 1.53 13.17 4.06
CA GLY A 120 2.96 13.32 3.80
C GLY A 120 3.56 12.13 3.04
N ALA A 121 4.73 12.35 2.43
CA ALA A 121 5.52 11.31 1.79
C ALA A 121 5.84 10.20 2.79
N ARG A 122 5.49 8.96 2.43
CA ARG A 122 5.61 7.81 3.33
C ARG A 122 5.80 6.50 2.60
N ASP A 123 6.40 5.54 3.29
CA ASP A 123 6.48 4.16 2.83
C ASP A 123 5.99 3.19 3.92
N GLY A 124 5.75 1.94 3.55
CA GLY A 124 5.28 0.91 4.48
C GLY A 124 3.88 1.13 5.06
N HIS A 125 3.13 2.14 4.57
CA HIS A 125 1.72 2.33 4.91
C HIS A 125 0.88 1.23 4.25
N SER A 126 -0.36 1.07 4.71
CA SER A 126 -1.35 0.23 4.04
C SER A 126 -2.37 1.09 3.29
N ALA A 127 -2.97 0.52 2.26
CA ALA A 127 -4.12 1.10 1.59
C ALA A 127 -5.19 0.06 1.32
N CYS A 128 -6.44 0.50 1.37
CA CYS A 128 -7.59 -0.31 1.00
C CYS A 128 -8.67 0.59 0.38
N ILE A 129 -9.62 -0.06 -0.28
CA ILE A 129 -10.72 0.65 -0.94
C ILE A 129 -12.07 0.22 -0.35
N LYS A 130 -12.94 1.19 -0.15
CA LYS A 130 -14.36 1.00 0.15
C LYS A 130 -15.17 1.92 -0.76
N ASP A 131 -15.98 1.33 -1.62
CA ASP A 131 -16.73 2.03 -2.66
C ASP A 131 -15.80 2.86 -3.57
N HIS A 132 -15.84 4.18 -3.52
CA HIS A 132 -14.95 5.10 -4.25
C HIS A 132 -13.98 5.84 -3.32
N TYR A 133 -13.77 5.34 -2.11
CA TYR A 133 -12.85 5.91 -1.14
C TYR A 133 -11.63 5.02 -0.96
N MET A 134 -10.44 5.58 -1.20
CA MET A 134 -9.17 4.96 -0.86
C MET A 134 -8.75 5.43 0.52
N TYR A 135 -8.62 4.50 1.46
CA TYR A 135 -8.11 4.76 2.81
C TYR A 135 -6.65 4.36 2.88
N ILE A 136 -5.82 5.19 3.51
CA ILE A 136 -4.45 4.85 3.89
C ILE A 136 -4.29 4.95 5.40
N PHE A 137 -3.44 4.10 5.96
CA PHE A 137 -3.13 4.08 7.39
C PHE A 137 -1.66 3.88 7.63
N GLY A 138 -1.08 4.66 8.58
CA GLY A 138 0.26 4.45 9.10
C GLY A 138 1.38 4.70 8.10
N GLY A 139 2.45 3.90 8.21
CA GLY A 139 3.68 4.03 7.45
C GLY A 139 4.76 4.81 8.18
N PHE A 140 5.90 4.98 7.54
CA PHE A 140 7.01 5.78 8.03
C PHE A 140 7.12 7.06 7.21
N GLU A 141 7.16 8.20 7.87
CA GLU A 141 7.30 9.54 7.30
C GLU A 141 8.73 10.03 7.50
N GLU A 142 9.56 9.91 6.46
CA GLU A 142 10.99 10.22 6.54
C GLU A 142 11.27 11.69 6.84
N ALA A 143 10.43 12.62 6.36
CA ALA A 143 10.60 14.05 6.58
C ALA A 143 10.60 14.45 8.07
N ILE A 144 9.92 13.68 8.91
CA ILE A 144 9.82 13.91 10.37
C ILE A 144 10.46 12.78 11.17
N ASP A 145 11.02 11.76 10.49
CA ASP A 145 11.67 10.57 11.09
C ASP A 145 10.76 9.85 12.09
N GLN A 146 9.50 9.61 11.71
CA GLN A 146 8.49 9.03 12.60
C GLN A 146 7.60 8.01 11.89
N PHE A 147 7.21 6.98 12.64
CA PHE A 147 6.06 6.16 12.28
C PHE A 147 4.77 6.97 12.43
N SER A 148 3.80 6.68 11.57
CA SER A 148 2.47 7.27 11.62
C SER A 148 1.43 6.28 12.17
N CYS A 149 0.34 6.81 12.72
CA CYS A 149 -0.90 6.09 13.02
C CYS A 149 -2.12 6.82 12.45
N ASP A 150 -1.88 7.73 11.52
CA ASP A 150 -2.89 8.55 10.88
C ASP A 150 -3.71 7.76 9.87
N VAL A 151 -4.97 8.18 9.73
CA VAL A 151 -5.86 7.71 8.68
C VAL A 151 -6.16 8.87 7.74
N HIS A 152 -5.89 8.68 6.46
CA HIS A 152 -6.34 9.59 5.40
C HIS A 152 -7.27 8.86 4.45
N CYS A 153 -8.17 9.61 3.84
CA CYS A 153 -9.14 9.08 2.89
C CYS A 153 -9.15 9.96 1.63
N LEU A 154 -8.96 9.35 0.47
CA LEU A 154 -9.11 9.99 -0.83
C LEU A 154 -10.46 9.63 -1.44
N ASN A 155 -11.26 10.63 -1.77
CA ASN A 155 -12.42 10.45 -2.61
C ASN A 155 -11.96 10.39 -4.09
N LEU A 156 -12.01 9.21 -4.71
CA LEU A 156 -11.54 8.97 -6.07
C LEU A 156 -12.43 9.61 -7.16
N LYS A 157 -13.63 10.12 -6.81
CA LYS A 157 -14.48 10.87 -7.73
C LYS A 157 -14.16 12.35 -7.76
N THR A 158 -13.83 12.93 -6.61
CA THR A 158 -13.53 14.35 -6.47
C THR A 158 -12.04 14.67 -6.39
N MET A 159 -11.20 13.65 -6.23
CA MET A 159 -9.76 13.76 -6.01
C MET A 159 -9.40 14.63 -4.79
N GLN A 160 -10.21 14.54 -3.74
CA GLN A 160 -10.02 15.29 -2.52
C GLN A 160 -9.61 14.38 -1.37
N TRP A 161 -8.48 14.70 -0.72
CA TRP A 161 -7.99 14.05 0.48
C TRP A 161 -8.63 14.65 1.75
N HIS A 162 -8.96 13.76 2.68
CA HIS A 162 -9.47 14.10 4.01
C HIS A 162 -8.62 13.42 5.06
N PHE A 163 -8.23 14.15 6.08
CA PHE A 163 -7.72 13.56 7.32
C PHE A 163 -8.92 13.04 8.13
N ILE A 164 -8.86 11.79 8.57
CA ILE A 164 -9.96 11.17 9.31
C ILE A 164 -9.67 11.28 10.80
N HIS A 165 -10.44 12.11 11.47
CA HIS A 165 -10.45 12.16 12.94
C HIS A 165 -11.11 10.90 13.48
N THR A 166 -10.32 10.01 14.05
CA THR A 166 -10.79 8.74 14.58
C THR A 166 -11.10 8.84 16.07
N LEU A 167 -12.01 7.98 16.53
CA LEU A 167 -12.43 7.84 17.93
C LEU A 167 -11.88 6.53 18.49
N GLY A 168 -11.81 6.45 19.84
CA GLY A 168 -11.30 5.25 20.52
C GLY A 168 -9.76 5.18 20.52
N THR A 169 -9.22 3.99 20.76
CA THR A 169 -7.78 3.78 20.84
C THR A 169 -7.27 3.25 19.51
N PRO A 170 -6.50 4.06 18.74
CA PRO A 170 -5.92 3.59 17.48
C PRO A 170 -4.88 2.49 17.74
N PRO A 171 -4.52 1.71 16.70
CA PRO A 171 -3.32 0.90 16.73
C PRO A 171 -2.10 1.79 16.98
N SER A 172 -1.03 1.23 17.56
CA SER A 172 0.24 1.97 17.70
C SER A 172 0.79 2.38 16.32
N TYR A 173 1.60 3.42 16.32
CA TYR A 173 2.41 3.86 15.18
C TYR A 173 3.14 2.68 14.56
N ARG A 174 3.05 2.51 13.23
CA ARG A 174 3.60 1.33 12.56
C ARG A 174 3.75 1.45 11.05
N ASP A 175 4.65 0.63 10.51
CA ASP A 175 4.80 0.39 9.08
C ASP A 175 4.69 -1.12 8.74
N PHE A 176 4.63 -1.45 7.45
CA PHE A 176 4.62 -2.81 6.89
C PHE A 176 3.58 -3.76 7.53
N HIS A 177 2.49 -3.20 8.01
CA HIS A 177 1.27 -3.91 8.42
C HIS A 177 0.36 -4.17 7.21
N THR A 178 -0.70 -4.93 7.42
CA THR A 178 -1.75 -5.11 6.41
C THR A 178 -3.03 -4.41 6.82
N ALA A 179 -3.79 -3.95 5.82
CA ALA A 179 -5.14 -3.47 5.98
C ALA A 179 -6.07 -4.18 4.98
N THR A 180 -7.19 -4.66 5.48
CA THR A 180 -8.21 -5.34 4.67
C THR A 180 -9.59 -4.84 5.06
N VAL A 181 -10.39 -4.48 4.05
CA VAL A 181 -11.78 -4.06 4.29
C VAL A 181 -12.71 -5.26 4.15
N ILE A 182 -13.49 -5.50 5.21
CA ILE A 182 -14.58 -6.46 5.21
C ILE A 182 -15.84 -5.72 5.67
N ASN A 183 -16.83 -5.63 4.77
CA ASN A 183 -18.02 -4.78 4.95
C ASN A 183 -17.61 -3.31 5.16
N ASP A 184 -17.94 -2.73 6.32
CA ASP A 184 -17.62 -1.35 6.67
C ASP A 184 -16.48 -1.26 7.69
N ARG A 185 -15.61 -2.26 7.77
CA ARG A 185 -14.52 -2.34 8.75
C ARG A 185 -13.19 -2.52 8.07
N MET A 186 -12.25 -1.63 8.35
CA MET A 186 -10.87 -1.73 7.93
C MET A 186 -10.05 -2.41 9.03
N TYR A 187 -9.72 -3.68 8.83
CA TYR A 187 -8.95 -4.49 9.77
C TYR A 187 -7.46 -4.25 9.56
N ILE A 188 -6.75 -3.97 10.65
CA ILE A 188 -5.29 -3.78 10.69
C ILE A 188 -4.67 -4.93 11.47
N TYR A 189 -3.63 -5.54 10.90
CA TYR A 189 -2.86 -6.58 11.58
C TYR A 189 -1.36 -6.44 11.34
N GLY A 190 -0.57 -6.75 12.39
CA GLY A 190 0.89 -6.79 12.31
C GLY A 190 1.52 -5.42 12.13
N GLY A 191 2.64 -5.42 11.44
CA GLY A 191 3.49 -4.26 11.24
C GLY A 191 4.61 -4.15 12.27
N ARG A 192 5.59 -3.34 11.93
CA ARG A 192 6.69 -2.94 12.81
C ARG A 192 6.31 -1.60 13.45
N GLY A 193 6.46 -1.50 14.73
CA GLY A 193 6.47 -0.27 15.50
C GLY A 193 7.76 -0.20 16.32
N ASP A 194 7.78 0.69 17.28
CA ASP A 194 8.93 0.90 18.16
C ASP A 194 8.46 1.10 19.60
N VAL A 195 9.28 0.69 20.57
CA VAL A 195 9.03 0.91 22.00
C VAL A 195 8.93 2.41 22.30
N HIS A 196 9.69 3.23 21.57
CA HIS A 196 9.73 4.68 21.69
C HIS A 196 8.86 5.41 20.66
N SER A 197 7.85 4.70 20.11
CA SER A 197 6.92 5.31 19.13
C SER A 197 6.45 6.71 19.53
N PRO A 198 6.36 7.66 18.57
CA PRO A 198 6.44 7.48 17.13
C PRO A 198 7.86 7.40 16.54
N TYR A 199 8.89 7.60 17.33
CA TYR A 199 10.27 7.64 16.87
C TYR A 199 10.79 6.25 16.54
N HIS A 200 11.72 6.19 15.59
CA HIS A 200 12.42 4.97 15.22
C HIS A 200 13.67 4.81 16.09
N SER A 201 13.73 3.72 16.84
CA SER A 201 14.91 3.27 17.54
C SER A 201 15.33 1.87 17.06
N GLN A 202 16.23 1.22 17.77
CA GLN A 202 16.59 -0.19 17.49
C GLN A 202 15.71 -1.20 18.26
N GLU A 203 14.72 -0.71 19.03
CA GLU A 203 13.86 -1.55 19.86
C GLU A 203 12.51 -1.78 19.16
N GLU A 204 12.57 -2.53 18.04
CA GLU A 204 11.41 -2.86 17.23
C GLU A 204 10.40 -3.74 17.99
N ILE A 205 9.12 -3.44 17.82
CA ILE A 205 8.01 -4.25 18.31
C ILE A 205 7.10 -4.67 17.16
N TYR A 206 6.57 -5.89 17.27
CA TYR A 206 5.65 -6.47 16.29
C TYR A 206 4.35 -6.81 16.99
N CYS A 207 3.30 -6.04 16.74
CA CYS A 207 2.02 -6.20 17.42
C CYS A 207 1.24 -7.44 16.91
N PRO A 208 0.86 -8.38 17.79
CA PRO A 208 0.07 -9.55 17.40
C PRO A 208 -1.44 -9.30 17.45
N LYS A 209 -1.87 -8.09 17.83
CA LYS A 209 -3.29 -7.77 17.99
C LYS A 209 -3.91 -7.35 16.66
N ILE A 210 -5.14 -7.79 16.42
CA ILE A 210 -5.98 -7.29 15.35
C ILE A 210 -6.86 -6.16 15.88
N VAL A 211 -6.98 -5.10 15.10
CA VAL A 211 -7.83 -3.93 15.40
C VAL A 211 -8.56 -3.57 14.12
N TYR A 212 -9.76 -3.02 14.20
CA TYR A 212 -10.41 -2.46 13.02
C TYR A 212 -10.92 -1.05 13.27
N LEU A 213 -10.91 -0.25 12.20
CA LEU A 213 -11.63 1.01 12.12
C LEU A 213 -13.01 0.75 11.52
N ASP A 214 -14.06 1.09 12.25
CA ASP A 214 -15.41 1.16 11.68
C ASP A 214 -15.51 2.42 10.80
N LEU A 215 -15.62 2.22 9.49
CA LEU A 215 -15.60 3.31 8.48
C LEU A 215 -16.89 4.14 8.47
N ARG A 216 -17.93 3.72 9.18
CA ARG A 216 -19.19 4.47 9.32
C ARG A 216 -19.15 5.43 10.49
N THR A 217 -18.44 5.06 11.56
CA THR A 217 -18.41 5.82 12.83
C THR A 217 -17.03 6.42 13.10
N ASN A 218 -16.02 6.06 12.30
CA ASN A 218 -14.61 6.40 12.50
C ASN A 218 -14.07 5.96 13.88
N GLN A 219 -14.60 4.86 14.42
CA GLN A 219 -14.22 4.36 15.73
C GLN A 219 -13.31 3.14 15.60
N TRP A 220 -12.18 3.19 16.33
CA TRP A 220 -11.31 2.04 16.51
C TRP A 220 -11.89 1.05 17.50
N VAL A 221 -11.86 -0.22 17.14
CA VAL A 221 -12.37 -1.33 17.97
C VAL A 221 -11.35 -2.48 17.95
N MET A 222 -11.04 -2.98 19.14
CA MET A 222 -10.29 -4.22 19.30
C MET A 222 -11.28 -5.36 19.49
N PRO A 223 -11.48 -6.23 18.48
CA PRO A 223 -12.42 -7.33 18.60
C PRO A 223 -11.91 -8.40 19.60
N ALA A 224 -12.81 -9.04 20.30
CA ALA A 224 -12.50 -10.24 21.05
C ALA A 224 -12.27 -11.38 20.04
N THR A 225 -11.05 -11.90 20.02
CA THR A 225 -10.67 -13.04 19.18
C THR A 225 -10.47 -14.29 20.03
N ILE A 226 -10.74 -15.45 19.47
CA ILE A 226 -10.59 -16.76 20.12
C ILE A 226 -9.62 -17.64 19.35
N GLY A 227 -9.04 -18.63 20.03
CA GLY A 227 -8.12 -19.60 19.44
C GLY A 227 -6.65 -19.18 19.52
N LYS A 228 -5.81 -19.85 18.74
CA LYS A 228 -4.37 -19.57 18.70
C LYS A 228 -4.09 -18.37 17.80
N HIS A 229 -3.65 -17.28 18.39
CA HIS A 229 -3.31 -16.06 17.65
C HIS A 229 -1.95 -16.21 16.95
N PRO A 230 -1.82 -15.64 15.71
CA PRO A 230 -0.51 -15.52 15.08
C PRO A 230 0.41 -14.60 15.89
N ILE A 231 1.70 -14.87 15.85
CA ILE A 231 2.70 -13.95 16.42
C ILE A 231 2.79 -12.66 15.58
N GLY A 232 3.17 -11.55 16.22
CA GLY A 232 3.41 -10.27 15.53
C GLY A 232 4.43 -10.43 14.41
N ARG A 233 4.19 -9.76 13.28
CA ARG A 233 5.01 -9.84 12.07
C ARG A 233 4.82 -8.62 11.18
N ARG A 234 5.79 -8.37 10.29
CA ARG A 234 5.70 -7.34 9.23
C ARG A 234 5.84 -7.94 7.84
N SER A 235 5.56 -7.16 6.81
CA SER A 235 5.75 -7.50 5.39
C SER A 235 5.06 -8.82 5.00
N HIS A 236 3.94 -9.11 5.62
CA HIS A 236 3.08 -10.25 5.32
C HIS A 236 1.94 -9.82 4.39
N SER A 237 1.24 -10.77 3.82
CA SER A 237 0.02 -10.55 3.03
C SER A 237 -1.23 -10.95 3.84
N ALA A 238 -2.37 -10.30 3.57
CA ALA A 238 -3.67 -10.60 4.14
C ALA A 238 -4.80 -10.34 3.13
#